data_ba166083b118717250d02536b3953763
#
_entry.id   ba166083b118717250d02536b3953763
#
_cell.length_a   1.000
_cell.length_b   1.000
_cell.length_c   1.000
_cell.angle_alpha   90.00
_cell.angle_beta   90.00
_cell.angle_gamma   90.00
#
_symmetry.space_group_name_H-M   'P 1'
#
loop_
_entity.id
_entity.type
_entity.pdbx_description
1 polymer ?
#
loop_
_entity_poly.entity_id
_entity_poly.type
_entity_poly.pdbx_seq_one_letter_code
_entity_poly.pdbx_strand_id
1 'polypeptide(L)'
;MPSQADQPDLGPVAPSDRPINGFQVLEQVAGLPISTWRYRWEEPRVRHLGPMAQDWATTFGLGENDTTIAAVDANGVTLVSIQALYHLLGELRNEVVELRQQLRALTAKTNK
;
A
#
# COMPACT_ATOMS: atom_id res chain seq x y z
N MET A 1 -16.26 16.89 -15.96
CA MET A 1 -16.11 15.44 -16.01
C MET A 1 -15.90 15.00 -17.45
N PRO A 2 -14.91 14.16 -17.71
CA PRO A 2 -14.78 13.61 -19.06
C PRO A 2 -16.00 12.77 -19.40
N SER A 3 -16.48 12.87 -20.63
CA SER A 3 -17.55 12.01 -21.12
C SER A 3 -17.04 10.58 -21.30
N GLN A 4 -17.94 9.60 -21.38
CA GLN A 4 -17.54 8.21 -21.66
C GLN A 4 -16.75 8.08 -22.95
N ALA A 5 -16.99 8.96 -23.92
CA ALA A 5 -16.26 8.96 -25.19
C ALA A 5 -14.78 9.32 -25.05
N ASP A 6 -14.41 10.00 -23.94
CA ASP A 6 -13.02 10.44 -23.70
C ASP A 6 -12.22 9.44 -22.87
N GLN A 7 -12.83 8.34 -22.43
CA GLN A 7 -12.15 7.30 -21.67
C GLN A 7 -11.47 6.30 -22.60
N PRO A 8 -10.28 5.80 -22.22
CA PRO A 8 -9.65 4.76 -23.01
C PRO A 8 -10.50 3.50 -23.04
N ASP A 9 -10.41 2.74 -24.12
CA ASP A 9 -11.01 1.43 -24.20
C ASP A 9 -10.22 0.45 -23.33
N LEU A 10 -10.83 0.00 -22.25
CA LEU A 10 -10.21 -0.93 -21.30
C LEU A 10 -10.60 -2.40 -21.57
N GLY A 11 -11.27 -2.67 -22.72
CA GLY A 11 -11.76 -4.02 -23.05
C GLY A 11 -12.76 -4.52 -22.01
N PRO A 12 -12.53 -5.68 -21.38
CA PRO A 12 -13.45 -6.25 -20.39
C PRO A 12 -13.44 -5.55 -19.04
N VAL A 13 -12.63 -4.51 -18.87
CA VAL A 13 -12.48 -3.80 -17.60
C VAL A 13 -13.39 -2.58 -17.56
N ALA A 14 -14.22 -2.49 -16.51
CA ALA A 14 -15.02 -1.31 -16.21
C ALA A 14 -14.35 -0.54 -15.08
N PRO A 15 -14.01 0.75 -15.27
CA PRO A 15 -13.40 1.54 -14.21
C PRO A 15 -14.36 1.74 -13.04
N SER A 16 -13.81 1.73 -11.81
CA SER A 16 -14.56 2.03 -10.60
C SER A 16 -14.49 3.53 -10.30
N ASP A 17 -15.57 4.07 -9.74
CA ASP A 17 -15.63 5.46 -9.27
C ASP A 17 -15.20 5.62 -7.81
N ARG A 18 -14.75 4.53 -7.17
CA ARG A 18 -14.30 4.57 -5.77
C ARG A 18 -12.84 5.02 -5.72
N PRO A 19 -12.56 6.18 -5.13
CA PRO A 19 -11.18 6.63 -5.01
C PRO A 19 -10.42 5.81 -3.96
N ILE A 20 -9.11 5.72 -4.15
CA ILE A 20 -8.20 5.08 -3.20
C ILE A 20 -7.25 6.13 -2.64
N ASN A 21 -7.09 6.14 -1.32
CA ASN A 21 -6.07 6.91 -0.64
C ASN A 21 -4.90 5.98 -0.32
N GLY A 22 -3.78 6.17 -1.02
CA GLY A 22 -2.60 5.30 -0.87
C GLY A 22 -1.99 5.32 0.53
N PHE A 23 -2.05 6.45 1.24
CA PHE A 23 -1.53 6.55 2.61
C PHE A 23 -2.38 5.74 3.58
N GLN A 24 -3.70 5.75 3.39
CA GLN A 24 -4.61 4.92 4.18
C GLN A 24 -4.36 3.43 3.91
N VAL A 25 -4.19 3.05 2.64
CA VAL A 25 -3.87 1.67 2.26
C VAL A 25 -2.57 1.22 2.91
N LEU A 26 -1.55 2.08 2.91
CA LEU A 26 -0.28 1.79 3.57
C LEU A 26 -0.44 1.52 5.06
N GLU A 27 -1.24 2.33 5.76
CA GLU A 27 -1.54 2.12 7.18
C GLU A 27 -2.27 0.81 7.42
N GLN A 28 -3.21 0.47 6.55
CA GLN A 28 -3.95 -0.79 6.61
C GLN A 28 -3.02 -1.98 6.40
N VAL A 29 -2.10 -1.91 5.45
CA VAL A 29 -1.07 -2.94 5.23
C VAL A 29 -0.20 -3.09 6.47
N ALA A 30 0.21 -1.98 7.07
CA ALA A 30 1.06 -2.00 8.26
C ALA A 30 0.39 -2.71 9.45
N GLY A 31 -0.93 -2.61 9.56
CA GLY A 31 -1.69 -3.26 10.62
C GLY A 31 -2.24 -4.65 10.29
N LEU A 32 -2.04 -5.11 9.06
CA LEU A 32 -2.61 -6.38 8.59
C LEU A 32 -1.84 -7.56 9.18
N PRO A 33 -2.51 -8.52 9.85
CA PRO A 33 -1.83 -9.72 10.36
C PRO A 33 -1.25 -10.54 9.21
N ILE A 34 0.02 -10.85 9.30
CA ILE A 34 0.74 -11.67 8.32
C ILE A 34 1.24 -12.93 9.04
N SER A 35 1.01 -14.08 8.43
CA SER A 35 1.43 -15.36 8.99
C SER A 35 1.85 -16.32 7.90
N THR A 36 2.47 -17.43 8.29
CA THR A 36 2.66 -18.56 7.39
C THR A 36 1.52 -19.53 7.61
N TRP A 37 1.04 -20.14 6.51
CA TRP A 37 -0.11 -21.01 6.54
C TRP A 37 -0.05 -22.00 5.37
N ARG A 38 -0.90 -23.00 5.38
CA ARG A 38 -1.11 -23.90 4.25
C ARG A 38 -2.58 -24.27 4.14
N TYR A 39 -3.00 -24.67 2.96
CA TYR A 39 -4.30 -25.32 2.81
C TYR A 39 -4.24 -26.72 3.42
N ARG A 40 -5.35 -27.17 3.99
CA ARG A 40 -5.42 -28.48 4.65
C ARG A 40 -5.15 -29.66 3.71
N TRP A 41 -5.44 -29.48 2.42
CA TRP A 41 -5.21 -30.49 1.40
C TRP A 41 -3.80 -30.52 0.85
N GLU A 42 -2.98 -29.57 1.22
CA GLU A 42 -1.57 -29.52 0.81
C GLU A 42 -0.69 -30.39 1.72
N GLU A 43 0.47 -30.78 1.21
CA GLU A 43 1.46 -31.50 2.02
C GLU A 43 1.90 -30.65 3.22
N PRO A 44 2.20 -31.27 4.38
CA PRO A 44 2.59 -30.53 5.58
C PRO A 44 3.81 -29.63 5.43
N ARG A 45 4.68 -29.91 4.46
CA ARG A 45 5.89 -29.09 4.20
C ARG A 45 5.59 -27.80 3.44
N VAL A 46 4.43 -27.68 2.84
CA VAL A 46 4.05 -26.50 2.06
C VAL A 46 3.78 -25.34 3.00
N ARG A 47 4.35 -24.20 2.69
CA ARG A 47 4.13 -22.96 3.45
C ARG A 47 3.88 -21.82 2.51
N HIS A 48 2.81 -21.08 2.79
CA HIS A 48 2.51 -19.82 2.15
C HIS A 48 2.73 -18.71 3.18
N LEU A 49 2.99 -17.52 2.71
CA LEU A 49 3.17 -16.33 3.55
C LEU A 49 2.17 -15.27 3.13
N GLY A 50 1.45 -14.73 4.07
CA GLY A 50 0.54 -13.63 3.78
C GLY A 50 -0.57 -13.50 4.81
N PRO A 51 -1.52 -12.60 4.55
CA PRO A 51 -2.70 -12.43 5.38
C PRO A 51 -3.71 -13.55 5.12
N MET A 52 -4.61 -13.74 6.08
CA MET A 52 -5.79 -14.56 5.84
C MET A 52 -6.77 -13.82 4.93
N ALA A 53 -7.47 -14.56 4.06
CA ALA A 53 -8.40 -13.97 3.09
C ALA A 53 -9.51 -13.18 3.78
N GLN A 54 -9.98 -13.61 4.94
CA GLN A 54 -11.01 -12.93 5.71
C GLN A 54 -10.53 -11.57 6.21
N ASP A 55 -9.30 -11.49 6.73
CA ASP A 55 -8.69 -10.23 7.16
C ASP A 55 -8.49 -9.27 5.98
N TRP A 56 -8.08 -9.81 4.85
CA TRP A 56 -7.94 -9.05 3.61
C TRP A 56 -9.27 -8.45 3.17
N ALA A 57 -10.32 -9.27 3.09
CA ALA A 57 -11.64 -8.83 2.66
C ALA A 57 -12.22 -7.76 3.58
N THR A 58 -12.07 -7.94 4.90
CA THR A 58 -12.55 -6.98 5.89
C THR A 58 -11.79 -5.65 5.78
N THR A 59 -10.48 -5.72 5.57
CA THR A 59 -9.62 -4.53 5.55
C THR A 59 -9.79 -3.72 4.28
N PHE A 60 -9.77 -4.38 3.11
CA PHE A 60 -9.71 -3.69 1.82
C PHE A 60 -11.01 -3.71 1.02
N GLY A 61 -11.88 -4.68 1.26
CA GLY A 61 -13.12 -4.82 0.48
C GLY A 61 -12.87 -5.09 -1.00
N LEU A 62 -11.76 -5.73 -1.33
CA LEU A 62 -11.38 -6.04 -2.70
C LEU A 62 -11.68 -7.50 -3.04
N GLY A 63 -11.87 -7.77 -4.34
CA GLY A 63 -12.18 -9.10 -4.81
C GLY A 63 -13.66 -9.43 -4.70
N GLU A 64 -14.03 -10.69 -4.95
CA GLU A 64 -15.41 -11.12 -5.03
C GLU A 64 -15.86 -11.99 -3.84
N ASN A 65 -14.93 -12.46 -3.01
CA ASN A 65 -15.26 -13.30 -1.85
C ASN A 65 -14.22 -13.10 -0.72
N ASP A 66 -14.47 -13.73 0.41
CA ASP A 66 -13.61 -13.66 1.58
C ASP A 66 -12.78 -14.93 1.82
N THR A 67 -12.74 -15.83 0.85
CA THR A 67 -12.04 -17.11 0.96
C THR A 67 -10.75 -17.17 0.15
N THR A 68 -10.55 -16.23 -0.76
CA THR A 68 -9.36 -16.13 -1.60
C THR A 68 -8.93 -14.68 -1.74
N ILE A 69 -7.65 -14.47 -2.05
CA ILE A 69 -7.09 -13.17 -2.38
C ILE A 69 -6.62 -13.24 -3.83
N ALA A 70 -7.19 -12.39 -4.68
CA ALA A 70 -6.75 -12.31 -6.07
C ALA A 70 -5.34 -11.71 -6.14
N ALA A 71 -4.45 -12.33 -6.91
CA ALA A 71 -3.07 -11.86 -7.05
C ALA A 71 -3.00 -10.43 -7.60
N VAL A 72 -3.89 -10.05 -8.51
CA VAL A 72 -3.93 -8.70 -9.07
C VAL A 72 -4.22 -7.66 -7.98
N ASP A 73 -5.08 -7.98 -7.03
CA ASP A 73 -5.43 -7.08 -5.93
C ASP A 73 -4.28 -6.97 -4.92
N ALA A 74 -3.65 -8.09 -4.59
CA ALA A 74 -2.47 -8.11 -3.73
C ALA A 74 -1.35 -7.26 -4.33
N ASN A 75 -1.10 -7.40 -5.63
CA ASN A 75 -0.11 -6.59 -6.33
C ASN A 75 -0.48 -5.11 -6.34
N GLY A 76 -1.74 -4.78 -6.58
CA GLY A 76 -2.23 -3.40 -6.58
C GLY A 76 -2.06 -2.72 -5.24
N VAL A 77 -2.43 -3.39 -4.15
CA VAL A 77 -2.25 -2.90 -2.78
C VAL A 77 -0.77 -2.69 -2.49
N THR A 78 0.08 -3.61 -2.89
CA THR A 78 1.54 -3.50 -2.73
C THR A 78 2.10 -2.29 -3.48
N LEU A 79 1.72 -2.14 -4.74
CA LEU A 79 2.20 -1.04 -5.58
C LEU A 79 1.79 0.33 -5.03
N VAL A 80 0.53 0.49 -4.64
CA VAL A 80 0.05 1.77 -4.11
C VAL A 80 0.69 2.07 -2.76
N SER A 81 0.98 1.03 -1.96
CA SER A 81 1.70 1.18 -0.70
C SER A 81 3.14 1.63 -0.91
N ILE A 82 3.82 1.09 -1.92
CA ILE A 82 5.18 1.52 -2.29
C ILE A 82 5.18 2.98 -2.73
N GLN A 83 4.20 3.40 -3.53
CA GLN A 83 4.08 4.79 -3.94
C GLN A 83 3.90 5.72 -2.74
N ALA A 84 3.03 5.35 -1.79
CA ALA A 84 2.82 6.11 -0.57
C ALA A 84 4.10 6.19 0.28
N LEU A 85 4.81 5.08 0.43
CA LEU A 85 6.09 5.04 1.13
C LEU A 85 7.12 5.96 0.47
N TYR A 86 7.20 5.95 -0.85
CA TYR A 86 8.12 6.81 -1.59
C TYR A 86 7.87 8.29 -1.28
N HIS A 87 6.61 8.71 -1.28
CA HIS A 87 6.24 10.09 -0.96
C HIS A 87 6.57 10.45 0.48
N LEU A 88 6.28 9.56 1.43
CA LEU A 88 6.59 9.78 2.84
C LEU A 88 8.09 9.86 3.10
N LEU A 89 8.88 9.01 2.44
CA LEU A 89 10.33 9.05 2.53
C LEU A 89 10.89 10.37 1.97
N GLY A 90 10.31 10.88 0.88
CA GLY A 90 10.69 12.16 0.31
C GLY A 90 10.42 13.30 1.28
N GLU A 91 9.26 13.34 1.91
CA GLU A 91 8.92 14.33 2.93
C GLU A 91 9.85 14.25 4.12
N LEU A 92 10.13 13.05 4.61
CA LEU A 92 11.03 12.83 5.73
C LEU A 92 12.45 13.27 5.40
N ARG A 93 12.92 12.97 4.18
CA ARG A 93 14.24 13.40 3.70
C ARG A 93 14.34 14.92 3.69
N ASN A 94 13.31 15.61 3.19
CA ASN A 94 13.27 17.07 3.17
C ASN A 94 13.30 17.64 4.58
N GLU A 95 12.58 17.04 5.51
CA GLU A 95 12.57 17.42 6.92
C GLU A 95 13.94 17.25 7.56
N VAL A 96 14.62 16.15 7.26
CA VAL A 96 15.99 15.91 7.76
C VAL A 96 16.96 16.97 7.23
N VAL A 97 16.88 17.30 5.94
CA VAL A 97 17.71 18.34 5.33
C VAL A 97 17.48 19.70 6.02
N GLU A 98 16.21 20.05 6.23
CA GLU A 98 15.85 21.29 6.91
C GLU A 98 16.37 21.35 8.35
N LEU A 99 16.20 20.28 9.10
CA LEU A 99 16.68 20.17 10.48
C LEU A 99 18.20 20.27 10.55
N ARG A 100 18.91 19.67 9.62
CA ARG A 100 20.37 19.78 9.53
C ARG A 100 20.82 21.19 9.24
N GLN A 101 20.10 21.92 8.38
CA GLN A 101 20.40 23.34 8.10
C GLN A 101 20.18 24.20 9.33
N GLN A 102 19.08 23.98 10.06
CA GLN A 102 18.79 24.68 11.31
C GLN A 102 19.85 24.40 12.35
N LEU A 103 20.31 23.15 12.48
CA LEU A 103 21.35 22.77 13.41
C LEU A 103 22.68 23.45 13.07
N ARG A 104 23.06 23.51 11.80
CA ARG A 104 24.27 24.22 11.35
C ARG A 104 24.21 25.70 11.68
N ALA A 105 23.06 26.34 11.47
CA ALA A 105 22.85 27.74 11.79
C ALA A 105 23.02 28.01 13.29
N LEU A 106 22.47 27.15 14.14
CA LEU A 106 22.61 27.23 15.59
C LEU A 106 24.06 27.03 16.02
N THR A 107 24.75 26.07 15.44
CA THR A 107 26.15 25.79 15.74
C THR A 107 27.03 26.98 15.35
N ALA A 108 26.80 27.59 14.19
CA ALA A 108 27.53 28.78 13.73
C ALA A 108 27.32 29.95 14.69
N LYS A 109 26.12 30.16 15.21
CA LYS A 109 25.83 31.20 16.21
C LYS A 109 26.56 30.96 17.51
N THR A 110 26.64 29.71 17.95
CA THR A 110 27.25 29.32 19.22
C THR A 110 28.77 29.49 19.18
N ASN A 111 29.38 29.32 18.00
CA ASN A 111 30.83 29.36 17.82
C ASN A 111 31.39 30.77 17.55
N LYS A 112 30.59 31.82 17.63
CA LYS A 112 31.04 33.18 17.47
C LYS A 112 31.61 33.75 18.77
#